data_ec7c59276ca1d18be7d9fe7659b2bf9b
#
_entry.id   ec7c59276ca1d18be7d9fe7659b2bf9b
#
_cell.length_a   1.000
_cell.length_b   1.000
_cell.length_c   1.000
_cell.angle_alpha   90.00
_cell.angle_beta   90.00
_cell.angle_gamma   90.00
#
_symmetry.space_group_name_H-M   'P 1'
#
loop_
_entity.id
_entity.type
_entity.pdbx_description
1 polymer ?
#
loop_
_entity_poly.entity_id
_entity_poly.type
_entity_poly.pdbx_seq_one_letter_code
_entity_poly.pdbx_strand_id
1 'polypeptide(L)'
;VTFKEKRVGIHAMLYPKPFGIQAEWNWGKGPEYDVATQSIQTKNLQGGYVQAMLRLPTENMGPLMPYGRWQHYRGGWKAGTNAPRLETDEFELGLEWQPWKALEITMAYARMKRAEADERRAGRAEGNLIRTQVQWNY
;
A
#
# COMPACT_ATOMS: atom_id res chain seq x y z
N VAL A 1 -29.49 6.57 -2.14
CA VAL A 1 -29.07 6.21 -0.79
C VAL A 1 -27.69 6.81 -0.52
N THR A 2 -27.58 7.51 0.58
CA THR A 2 -26.33 8.18 0.96
C THR A 2 -25.68 7.43 2.13
N PHE A 3 -24.41 7.07 1.96
CA PHE A 3 -23.63 6.45 3.03
C PHE A 3 -22.68 7.47 3.64
N LYS A 4 -22.66 7.50 4.98
CA LYS A 4 -21.70 8.34 5.72
C LYS A 4 -20.38 7.59 5.88
N GLU A 5 -19.30 8.31 5.71
CA GLU A 5 -17.96 7.81 5.90
C GLU A 5 -17.23 8.66 6.94
N LYS A 6 -16.52 7.99 7.84
CA LYS A 6 -15.69 8.64 8.86
C LYS A 6 -14.34 7.93 8.90
N ARG A 7 -13.27 8.70 8.96
CA ARG A 7 -11.90 8.17 9.05
C ARG A 7 -11.07 8.93 10.05
N VAL A 8 -10.16 8.21 10.69
CA VAL A 8 -9.10 8.75 11.54
C VAL A 8 -7.80 8.08 11.14
N GLY A 9 -6.75 8.87 10.98
CA GLY A 9 -5.44 8.36 10.57
C GLY A 9 -4.33 8.83 11.51
N ILE A 10 -3.32 7.97 11.63
CA ILE A 10 -2.06 8.28 12.32
C ILE A 10 -0.93 8.11 11.29
N HIS A 11 -0.02 9.07 11.27
CA HIS A 11 1.16 9.08 10.42
C HIS A 11 2.41 9.30 11.26
N ALA A 12 3.46 8.55 10.97
CA ALA A 12 4.76 8.71 11.60
C ALA A 12 5.88 8.60 10.56
N MET A 13 6.90 9.42 10.72
CA MET A 13 8.05 9.42 9.84
C MET A 13 9.35 9.66 10.61
N LEU A 14 10.31 8.75 10.42
CA LEU A 14 11.69 8.90 10.85
C LEU A 14 12.57 8.93 9.61
N TYR A 15 13.26 10.03 9.39
CA TYR A 15 14.12 10.18 8.22
C TYR A 15 15.34 9.24 8.29
N PRO A 16 15.75 8.64 7.16
CA PRO A 16 16.85 7.67 7.15
C PRO A 16 18.22 8.34 7.35
N LYS A 17 18.79 8.15 8.55
CA LYS A 17 20.14 8.61 8.94
C LYS A 17 20.85 7.60 9.84
N PRO A 18 21.29 6.44 9.36
CA PRO A 18 21.03 5.79 8.08
C PRO A 18 19.70 5.04 7.99
N PHE A 19 19.06 4.72 9.12
CA PHE A 19 17.82 3.96 9.20
C PHE A 19 16.60 4.88 9.31
N GLY A 20 15.58 4.60 8.52
CA GLY A 20 14.33 5.34 8.55
C GLY A 20 13.10 4.44 8.58
N ILE A 21 12.00 4.98 9.09
CA ILE A 21 10.70 4.34 9.10
C ILE A 21 9.66 5.35 8.66
N GLN A 22 8.73 4.91 7.82
CA GLN A 22 7.54 5.64 7.48
C GLN A 22 6.34 4.75 7.70
N ALA A 23 5.35 5.23 8.41
CA ALA A 23 4.15 4.46 8.70
C ALA A 23 2.92 5.35 8.69
N GLU A 24 1.83 4.79 8.19
CA GLU A 24 0.51 5.41 8.23
C GLU A 24 -0.52 4.33 8.46
N TRP A 25 -1.48 4.60 9.33
CA TRP A 25 -2.60 3.72 9.58
C TRP A 25 -3.89 4.51 9.73
N ASN A 26 -4.93 4.03 9.05
CA ASN A 26 -6.25 4.66 9.04
C ASN A 26 -7.31 3.68 9.54
N TRP A 27 -8.21 4.17 10.35
CA TRP A 27 -9.40 3.47 10.80
C TRP A 27 -10.62 4.28 10.42
N GLY A 28 -11.72 3.58 10.16
CA GLY A 28 -12.94 4.28 9.86
C GLY A 28 -14.14 3.38 9.70
N LYS A 29 -15.21 3.98 9.24
CA LYS A 29 -16.46 3.31 8.86
C LYS A 29 -16.87 3.80 7.48
N GLY A 30 -17.33 2.88 6.66
CA GLY A 30 -17.81 3.20 5.32
C GLY A 30 -18.67 2.09 4.75
N PRO A 31 -19.18 2.28 3.54
CA PRO A 31 -20.04 1.30 2.90
C PRO A 31 -19.27 0.03 2.50
N GLU A 32 -19.84 -1.11 2.79
CA GLU A 32 -19.33 -2.43 2.42
C GLU A 32 -20.50 -3.37 2.15
N TYR A 33 -20.41 -4.20 1.12
CA TYR A 33 -21.40 -5.23 0.83
C TYR A 33 -21.34 -6.33 1.90
N ASP A 34 -22.47 -6.59 2.54
CA ASP A 34 -22.61 -7.65 3.51
C ASP A 34 -23.26 -8.89 2.87
N VAL A 35 -22.49 -9.98 2.80
CA VAL A 35 -22.95 -11.25 2.20
C VAL A 35 -24.10 -11.88 2.99
N ALA A 36 -24.11 -11.72 4.30
CA ALA A 36 -25.13 -12.32 5.16
C ALA A 36 -26.51 -11.67 4.97
N THR A 37 -26.56 -10.35 4.83
CA THR A 37 -27.80 -9.60 4.64
C THR A 37 -28.10 -9.26 3.18
N GLN A 38 -27.15 -9.55 2.28
CA GLN A 38 -27.22 -9.22 0.86
C GLN A 38 -27.53 -7.75 0.58
N SER A 39 -26.94 -6.87 1.37
CA SER A 39 -27.13 -5.42 1.27
C SER A 39 -25.85 -4.66 1.57
N ILE A 40 -25.80 -3.38 1.16
CA ILE A 40 -24.70 -2.50 1.50
C ILE A 40 -24.95 -1.92 2.90
N GLN A 41 -24.02 -2.14 3.80
CA GLN A 41 -24.08 -1.66 5.18
C GLN A 41 -22.83 -0.84 5.52
N THR A 42 -22.94 0.01 6.54
CA THR A 42 -21.80 0.73 7.09
C THR A 42 -21.01 -0.19 8.00
N LYS A 43 -19.77 -0.50 7.61
CA LYS A 43 -18.88 -1.38 8.36
C LYS A 43 -17.55 -0.71 8.68
N ASN A 44 -16.81 -1.31 9.60
CA ASN A 44 -15.47 -0.87 9.92
C ASN A 44 -14.52 -1.11 8.74
N LEU A 45 -13.65 -0.15 8.48
CA LEU A 45 -12.55 -0.28 7.55
C LEU A 45 -11.25 0.11 8.23
N GLN A 46 -10.16 -0.49 7.79
CA GLN A 46 -8.83 -0.15 8.25
C GLN A 46 -7.81 -0.42 7.16
N GLY A 47 -6.74 0.31 7.19
CA GLY A 47 -5.65 0.08 6.28
C GLY A 47 -4.50 1.05 6.49
N GLY A 48 -3.38 0.70 5.95
CA GLY A 48 -2.19 1.50 6.03
C GLY A 48 -0.97 0.76 5.55
N TYR A 49 0.19 1.34 5.84
CA TYR A 49 1.47 0.75 5.48
C TYR A 49 2.54 1.07 6.51
N VAL A 50 3.54 0.22 6.54
CA VAL A 50 4.80 0.43 7.25
C VAL A 50 5.93 0.19 6.27
N GLN A 51 6.83 1.16 6.15
CA GLN A 51 8.01 1.08 5.31
C GLN A 51 9.25 1.32 6.16
N ALA A 52 10.20 0.39 6.09
CA ALA A 52 11.53 0.55 6.65
C ALA A 52 12.52 0.78 5.52
N MET A 53 13.45 1.70 5.71
CA MET A 53 14.44 2.07 4.71
C MET A 53 15.81 2.28 5.33
N LEU A 54 16.85 2.00 4.56
CA LEU A 54 18.23 2.20 4.98
C LEU A 54 18.96 3.02 3.92
N ARG A 55 19.52 4.15 4.33
CA ARG A 55 20.31 4.98 3.42
C ARG A 55 21.79 4.64 3.56
N LEU A 56 22.36 4.11 2.49
CA LEU A 56 23.77 3.76 2.41
C LEU A 56 24.49 4.78 1.53
N PRO A 57 25.33 5.64 2.09
CA PRO A 57 26.20 6.47 1.28
C PRO A 57 27.29 5.61 0.64
N THR A 58 27.47 5.74 -0.66
CA THR A 58 28.56 5.12 -1.37
C THR A 58 29.48 6.21 -1.94
N GLU A 59 30.78 6.01 -1.89
CA GLU A 59 31.74 7.06 -2.28
C GLU A 59 31.72 7.36 -3.77
N ASN A 60 31.55 6.36 -4.62
CA ASN A 60 31.70 6.51 -6.08
C ASN A 60 30.44 6.20 -6.90
N MET A 61 29.41 5.59 -6.29
CA MET A 61 28.23 5.12 -7.03
C MET A 61 26.94 5.87 -6.70
N GLY A 62 27.01 6.89 -5.83
CA GLY A 62 25.84 7.58 -5.32
C GLY A 62 25.10 6.79 -4.22
N PRO A 63 24.13 7.41 -3.55
CA PRO A 63 23.42 6.77 -2.46
C PRO A 63 22.58 5.59 -2.92
N LEU A 64 22.60 4.52 -2.14
CA LEU A 64 21.73 3.36 -2.27
C LEU A 64 20.74 3.35 -1.10
N MET A 65 19.47 3.09 -1.39
CA MET A 65 18.44 3.01 -0.36
C MET A 65 17.59 1.75 -0.55
N PRO A 66 17.99 0.62 0.05
CA PRO A 66 17.11 -0.53 0.16
C PRO A 66 15.94 -0.23 1.09
N TYR A 67 14.77 -0.77 0.78
CA TYR A 67 13.58 -0.63 1.58
C TYR A 67 12.71 -1.88 1.56
N GLY A 68 11.93 -2.03 2.61
CA GLY A 68 10.85 -3.01 2.69
C GLY A 68 9.56 -2.32 3.11
N ARG A 69 8.45 -2.65 2.46
CA ARG A 69 7.13 -2.10 2.78
C ARG A 69 6.11 -3.21 2.89
N TRP A 70 5.29 -3.12 3.94
CA TRP A 70 4.08 -3.89 4.08
C TRP A 70 2.88 -2.94 4.03
N GLN A 71 1.89 -3.32 3.25
CA GLN A 71 0.67 -2.55 3.08
C GLN A 71 -0.53 -3.46 3.26
N HIS A 72 -1.52 -2.98 4.00
CA HIS A 72 -2.74 -3.72 4.28
C HIS A 72 -3.95 -2.81 4.12
N TYR A 73 -5.03 -3.37 3.59
CA TYR A 73 -6.34 -2.75 3.57
C TYR A 73 -7.42 -3.79 3.77
N ARG A 74 -8.44 -3.43 4.56
CA ARG A 74 -9.67 -4.18 4.73
C ARG A 74 -10.85 -3.23 4.81
N GLY A 75 -11.84 -3.43 3.95
CA GLY A 75 -13.04 -2.60 3.91
C GLY A 75 -13.76 -2.70 2.59
N GLY A 76 -14.78 -1.88 2.40
CA GLY A 76 -15.48 -1.76 1.13
C GLY A 76 -14.62 -1.05 0.08
N TRP A 77 -14.68 -1.55 -1.14
CA TRP A 77 -14.00 -0.93 -2.28
C TRP A 77 -14.95 0.02 -3.01
N LYS A 78 -14.78 1.30 -2.80
CA LYS A 78 -15.66 2.34 -3.36
C LYS A 78 -15.65 2.41 -4.88
N ALA A 79 -14.54 2.09 -5.51
CA ALA A 79 -14.42 2.09 -6.95
C ALA A 79 -15.13 0.90 -7.61
N GLY A 80 -15.51 -0.09 -6.84
CA GLY A 80 -16.27 -1.24 -7.30
C GLY A 80 -17.77 -1.03 -7.23
N THR A 81 -18.51 -1.70 -8.09
CA THR A 81 -19.97 -1.72 -8.04
C THR A 81 -20.43 -2.41 -6.76
N ASN A 82 -21.39 -1.78 -6.04
CA ASN A 82 -21.96 -2.28 -4.77
C ASN A 82 -20.93 -2.41 -3.62
N ALA A 83 -19.88 -1.61 -3.63
CA ALA A 83 -18.87 -1.57 -2.57
C ALA A 83 -18.43 -2.96 -2.10
N PRO A 84 -17.84 -3.81 -2.96
CA PRO A 84 -17.46 -5.15 -2.59
C PRO A 84 -16.47 -5.14 -1.43
N ARG A 85 -16.54 -6.13 -0.57
CA ARG A 85 -15.55 -6.30 0.49
C ARG A 85 -14.20 -6.61 -0.14
N LEU A 86 -13.20 -5.84 0.24
CA LEU A 86 -11.83 -5.98 -0.23
C LEU A 86 -10.89 -6.15 0.96
N GLU A 87 -10.04 -7.16 0.88
CA GLU A 87 -8.92 -7.34 1.80
C GLU A 87 -7.66 -7.54 0.97
N THR A 88 -6.67 -6.69 1.19
CA THR A 88 -5.40 -6.75 0.48
C THR A 88 -4.23 -6.78 1.45
N ASP A 89 -3.24 -7.62 1.14
CA ASP A 89 -1.94 -7.62 1.76
C ASP A 89 -0.89 -7.55 0.65
N GLU A 90 0.01 -6.60 0.78
CA GLU A 90 1.10 -6.41 -0.16
C GLU A 90 2.41 -6.27 0.59
N PHE A 91 3.41 -7.00 0.15
CA PHE A 91 4.77 -6.92 0.66
C PHE A 91 5.70 -6.55 -0.49
N GLU A 92 6.47 -5.47 -0.32
CA GLU A 92 7.40 -4.97 -1.33
C GLU A 92 8.82 -4.88 -0.76
N LEU A 93 9.77 -5.39 -1.51
CA LEU A 93 11.20 -5.18 -1.30
C LEU A 93 11.76 -4.41 -2.49
N GLY A 94 12.49 -3.37 -2.23
CA GLY A 94 13.03 -2.54 -3.29
C GLY A 94 14.37 -1.93 -2.97
N LEU A 95 14.98 -1.41 -4.01
CA LEU A 95 16.23 -0.68 -3.97
C LEU A 95 16.11 0.57 -4.82
N GLU A 96 16.35 1.73 -4.20
CA GLU A 96 16.50 3.00 -4.90
C GLU A 96 17.98 3.33 -5.01
N TRP A 97 18.40 3.72 -6.20
CA TRP A 97 19.77 4.08 -6.50
C TRP A 97 19.82 5.39 -7.27
N GLN A 98 20.62 6.32 -6.79
CA GLN A 98 20.83 7.61 -7.43
C GLN A 98 22.29 7.77 -7.82
N PRO A 99 22.69 7.24 -9.00
CA PRO A 99 24.09 7.29 -9.43
C PRO A 99 24.63 8.72 -9.62
N TRP A 100 23.76 9.67 -9.96
CA TRP A 100 24.02 11.11 -9.92
C TRP A 100 22.73 11.89 -9.75
N LYS A 101 22.83 13.17 -9.48
CA LYS A 101 21.66 14.02 -9.09
C LYS A 101 20.49 13.97 -10.07
N ALA A 102 20.76 13.83 -11.35
CA ALA A 102 19.72 13.84 -12.37
C ALA A 102 19.06 12.49 -12.62
N LEU A 103 19.64 11.40 -12.14
CA LEU A 103 19.17 10.04 -12.44
C LEU A 103 18.86 9.26 -11.17
N GLU A 104 17.66 8.73 -11.10
CA GLU A 104 17.20 7.82 -10.06
C GLU A 104 16.65 6.54 -10.67
N ILE A 105 17.09 5.40 -10.17
CA ILE A 105 16.66 4.08 -10.62
C ILE A 105 16.08 3.35 -9.43
N THR A 106 14.87 2.84 -9.58
CA THR A 106 14.19 2.02 -8.56
C THR A 106 13.92 0.64 -9.14
N MET A 107 14.31 -0.39 -8.41
CA MET A 107 13.94 -1.78 -8.68
C MET A 107 13.18 -2.33 -7.49
N ALA A 108 12.04 -2.95 -7.73
CA ALA A 108 11.21 -3.48 -6.68
C ALA A 108 10.57 -4.82 -7.05
N TYR A 109 10.42 -5.66 -6.05
CA TYR A 109 9.64 -6.89 -6.11
C TYR A 109 8.51 -6.79 -5.11
N ALA A 110 7.30 -7.04 -5.55
CA ALA A 110 6.11 -7.05 -4.70
C ALA A 110 5.37 -8.37 -4.81
N ARG A 111 4.93 -8.86 -3.67
CA ARG A 111 3.96 -9.95 -3.57
C ARG A 111 2.65 -9.41 -3.05
N MET A 112 1.59 -9.66 -3.81
CA MET A 112 0.26 -9.14 -3.52
C MET A 112 -0.71 -10.27 -3.30
N LYS A 113 -1.54 -10.13 -2.27
CA LYS A 113 -2.67 -11.01 -1.99
C LYS A 113 -3.93 -10.16 -1.93
N ARG A 114 -4.97 -10.60 -2.59
CA ARG A 114 -6.24 -9.91 -2.63
C ARG A 114 -7.38 -10.89 -2.43
N ALA A 115 -8.28 -10.58 -1.51
CA ALA A 115 -9.55 -11.27 -1.34
C ALA A 115 -10.68 -10.28 -1.57
N GLU A 116 -11.67 -10.67 -2.37
CA GLU A 116 -12.81 -9.83 -2.74
C GLU A 116 -14.11 -10.63 -2.60
N ALA A 117 -15.15 -10.01 -2.06
CA ALA A 117 -16.46 -10.63 -1.95
C ALA A 117 -17.55 -9.59 -2.24
N ASP A 118 -18.42 -9.90 -3.18
CA ASP A 118 -19.61 -9.12 -3.52
C ASP A 118 -20.85 -10.01 -3.66
N GLU A 119 -21.95 -9.45 -4.12
CA GLU A 119 -23.21 -10.20 -4.34
C GLU A 119 -23.12 -11.30 -5.38
N ARG A 120 -22.12 -11.27 -6.26
CA ARG A 120 -21.99 -12.17 -7.42
C ARG A 120 -20.91 -13.23 -7.22
N ARG A 121 -19.84 -12.88 -6.50
CA ARG A 121 -18.69 -13.75 -6.35
C ARG A 121 -17.88 -13.46 -5.09
N ALA A 122 -17.21 -14.49 -4.61
CA ALA A 122 -16.11 -14.37 -3.67
C ALA A 122 -14.87 -14.99 -4.33
N GLY A 123 -13.72 -14.35 -4.19
CA GLY A 123 -12.50 -14.84 -4.83
C GLY A 123 -11.25 -14.34 -4.13
N ARG A 124 -10.15 -15.07 -4.38
CA ARG A 124 -8.80 -14.71 -3.95
C ARG A 124 -7.90 -14.64 -5.16
N ALA A 125 -7.01 -13.67 -5.17
CA ALA A 125 -5.97 -13.55 -6.16
C ALA A 125 -4.63 -13.32 -5.47
N GLU A 126 -3.59 -13.94 -5.98
CA GLU A 126 -2.21 -13.72 -5.55
C GLU A 126 -1.37 -13.44 -6.79
N GLY A 127 -0.41 -12.55 -6.64
CA GLY A 127 0.46 -12.19 -7.74
C GLY A 127 1.82 -11.68 -7.27
N ASN A 128 2.76 -11.78 -8.19
CA ASN A 128 4.09 -11.22 -8.04
C ASN A 128 4.28 -10.11 -9.08
N LEU A 129 4.90 -9.01 -8.67
CA LEU A 129 5.19 -7.89 -9.54
C LEU A 129 6.67 -7.55 -9.43
N ILE A 130 7.33 -7.43 -10.56
CA ILE A 130 8.67 -6.84 -10.65
C ILE A 130 8.51 -5.51 -11.36
N ARG A 131 9.01 -4.45 -10.74
CA ARG A 131 8.95 -3.10 -11.26
C ARG A 131 10.35 -2.52 -11.37
N THR A 132 10.63 -1.90 -12.50
CA THR A 132 11.81 -1.07 -12.69
C THR A 132 11.35 0.31 -13.13
N GLN A 133 11.81 1.33 -12.45
CA GLN A 133 11.50 2.72 -12.74
C GLN A 133 12.79 3.50 -12.90
N VAL A 134 12.85 4.29 -13.95
CA VAL A 134 13.96 5.23 -14.22
C VAL A 134 13.37 6.63 -14.23
N GLN A 135 13.90 7.50 -13.39
CA GLN A 135 13.46 8.88 -13.29
C GLN A 135 14.63 9.81 -13.64
N TRP A 136 14.38 10.72 -14.56
CA TRP A 136 15.32 11.76 -14.95
C TRP A 136 14.82 13.10 -14.44
N ASN A 137 15.63 13.75 -13.62
CA ASN A 137 15.34 15.06 -13.04
C ASN A 137 16.22 16.11 -13.75
N TYR A 138 15.59 17.10 -14.36
CA TYR A 138 16.27 18.16 -15.09
C TYR A 138 15.99 19.54 -14.47
#